data_b745f5e044a2dc832d2277caa5513f5c
#
_entry.id   b745f5e044a2dc832d2277caa5513f5c
#
_cell.length_a   1.000
_cell.length_b   1.000
_cell.length_c   1.000
_cell.angle_alpha   90.00
_cell.angle_beta   90.00
_cell.angle_gamma   90.00
#
_symmetry.space_group_name_H-M   'P 1'
#
loop_
_entity.id
_entity.type
_entity.pdbx_description
1 polymer ?
#
loop_
_entity_poly.entity_id
_entity_poly.type
_entity_poly.pdbx_seq_one_letter_code
_entity_poly.pdbx_strand_id
1 'polypeptide(L)'
;MRKLVLTAALALGLAVPASADLPTGAQAPLFTTQAALAGQEYGFNLRSALAKGPVVLYFYPKAFTKGCTLEANAFAEAMPEFKALGATVVGLSNDDIETLKRFSTEECRDAFAVGVASRRIVETYDVALVRNGQDTGFTSRTSYVIAQSGEIVMVHSDLDYRD
;
A
#
# COMPACT_ATOMS: atom_id res chain seq x y z
N MET A 1 66.41 -11.29 -9.49
CA MET A 1 65.52 -10.32 -8.81
C MET A 1 64.17 -10.30 -9.54
N ARG A 2 63.20 -11.06 -8.97
CA ARG A 2 61.83 -11.21 -9.58
C ARG A 2 60.93 -10.15 -8.87
N LYS A 3 60.43 -9.16 -9.64
CA LYS A 3 59.51 -8.16 -9.15
C LYS A 3 58.10 -8.78 -9.15
N LEU A 4 57.52 -8.97 -7.98
CA LEU A 4 56.12 -9.32 -7.77
C LEU A 4 55.27 -8.07 -8.00
N VAL A 5 54.40 -8.10 -9.02
CA VAL A 5 53.40 -7.06 -9.24
C VAL A 5 52.10 -7.55 -8.57
N LEU A 6 51.71 -6.88 -7.47
CA LEU A 6 50.48 -7.13 -6.75
C LEU A 6 49.36 -6.30 -7.42
N THR A 7 48.52 -6.95 -8.20
CA THR A 7 47.28 -6.33 -8.75
C THR A 7 46.17 -6.35 -7.68
N ALA A 8 45.88 -5.21 -7.09
CA ALA A 8 44.72 -5.03 -6.21
C ALA A 8 43.45 -4.92 -7.08
N ALA A 9 42.59 -5.92 -7.04
CA ALA A 9 41.27 -5.86 -7.66
C ALA A 9 40.33 -5.05 -6.75
N LEU A 10 39.94 -3.85 -7.20
CA LEU A 10 38.96 -2.99 -6.56
C LEU A 10 37.55 -3.54 -6.88
N ALA A 11 36.94 -4.24 -5.93
CA ALA A 11 35.55 -4.66 -6.05
C ALA A 11 34.63 -3.45 -5.85
N LEU A 12 34.09 -2.91 -6.95
CA LEU A 12 33.00 -1.93 -6.87
C LEU A 12 31.74 -2.67 -6.40
N GLY A 13 31.40 -2.56 -5.12
CA GLY A 13 30.11 -2.95 -4.60
C GLY A 13 29.02 -2.06 -5.20
N LEU A 14 28.19 -2.61 -6.07
CA LEU A 14 26.94 -1.98 -6.50
C LEU A 14 26.01 -1.92 -5.28
N ALA A 15 25.91 -0.74 -4.67
CA ALA A 15 24.85 -0.47 -3.71
C ALA A 15 23.51 -0.52 -4.46
N VAL A 16 22.74 -1.58 -4.27
CA VAL A 16 21.35 -1.64 -4.73
C VAL A 16 20.60 -0.63 -3.86
N PRO A 17 19.95 0.41 -4.44
CA PRO A 17 19.08 1.27 -3.65
C PRO A 17 18.01 0.40 -3.01
N ALA A 18 17.85 0.50 -1.68
CA ALA A 18 16.70 -0.06 -0.99
C ALA A 18 15.47 0.69 -1.48
N SER A 19 14.77 0.12 -2.47
CA SER A 19 13.48 0.62 -2.91
C SER A 19 12.48 0.28 -1.81
N ALA A 20 11.88 1.29 -1.21
CA ALA A 20 10.90 1.11 -0.13
C ALA A 20 9.50 0.77 -0.64
N ASP A 21 9.30 0.60 -1.94
CA ASP A 21 8.01 0.33 -2.57
C ASP A 21 8.18 -0.53 -3.82
N LEU A 22 7.13 -1.28 -4.19
CA LEU A 22 7.14 -2.03 -5.45
C LEU A 22 7.13 -1.05 -6.63
N PRO A 23 8.00 -1.24 -7.63
CA PRO A 23 8.11 -0.31 -8.76
C PRO A 23 6.94 -0.44 -9.74
N THR A 24 6.67 0.65 -10.46
CA THR A 24 5.81 0.64 -11.65
C THR A 24 6.31 -0.41 -12.65
N GLY A 25 5.39 -1.16 -13.26
CA GLY A 25 5.68 -2.29 -14.16
C GLY A 25 5.77 -3.65 -13.44
N ALA A 26 5.88 -3.67 -12.11
CA ALA A 26 5.85 -4.93 -11.36
C ALA A 26 4.43 -5.54 -11.33
N GLN A 27 4.35 -6.86 -11.15
CA GLN A 27 3.08 -7.53 -10.87
C GLN A 27 2.74 -7.38 -9.38
N ALA A 28 1.53 -6.87 -9.11
CA ALA A 28 1.05 -6.74 -7.74
C ALA A 28 0.88 -8.10 -7.08
N PRO A 29 1.49 -8.34 -5.92
CA PRO A 29 1.33 -9.58 -5.18
C PRO A 29 -0.13 -9.80 -4.77
N LEU A 30 -0.67 -10.96 -5.10
CA LEU A 30 -2.06 -11.28 -4.77
C LEU A 30 -2.20 -11.62 -3.29
N PHE A 31 -3.25 -11.11 -2.68
CA PHE A 31 -3.56 -11.39 -1.28
C PHE A 31 -5.07 -11.51 -1.02
N THR A 32 -5.37 -12.06 0.15
CA THR A 32 -6.70 -12.02 0.78
C THR A 32 -6.54 -11.47 2.19
N THR A 33 -7.51 -10.67 2.63
CA THR A 33 -7.51 -10.14 4.00
C THR A 33 -8.93 -9.89 4.51
N GLN A 34 -9.07 -9.75 5.82
CA GLN A 34 -10.31 -9.23 6.41
C GLN A 34 -10.43 -7.74 6.08
N ALA A 35 -11.59 -7.33 5.65
CA ALA A 35 -11.89 -5.94 5.32
C ALA A 35 -13.27 -5.55 5.82
N ALA A 36 -13.52 -4.26 5.90
CA ALA A 36 -14.81 -3.70 6.25
C ALA A 36 -15.26 -2.68 5.21
N LEU A 37 -16.55 -2.70 4.90
CA LEU A 37 -17.23 -1.72 4.07
C LEU A 37 -18.56 -1.38 4.74
N ALA A 38 -18.85 -0.10 4.93
CA ALA A 38 -20.08 0.35 5.59
C ALA A 38 -20.33 -0.37 6.92
N GLY A 39 -19.30 -0.52 7.74
CA GLY A 39 -19.35 -1.20 9.04
C GLY A 39 -19.47 -2.73 8.98
N GLN A 40 -19.57 -3.33 7.79
CA GLN A 40 -19.73 -4.78 7.62
C GLN A 40 -18.39 -5.42 7.26
N GLU A 41 -18.00 -6.45 8.03
CA GLU A 41 -16.82 -7.25 7.75
C GLU A 41 -17.06 -8.21 6.59
N TYR A 42 -16.03 -8.39 5.75
CA TYR A 42 -16.00 -9.40 4.69
C TYR A 42 -14.56 -9.77 4.32
N GLY A 43 -14.41 -10.85 3.55
CA GLY A 43 -13.10 -11.22 2.97
C GLY A 43 -12.82 -10.44 1.68
N PHE A 44 -11.84 -9.55 1.68
CA PHE A 44 -11.35 -8.91 0.46
C PHE A 44 -10.34 -9.83 -0.25
N ASN A 45 -10.46 -9.95 -1.57
CA ASN A 45 -9.53 -10.71 -2.40
C ASN A 45 -9.12 -9.86 -3.60
N LEU A 46 -7.81 -9.55 -3.72
CA LEU A 46 -7.30 -8.68 -4.78
C LEU A 46 -7.55 -9.25 -6.18
N ARG A 47 -7.36 -10.56 -6.38
CA ARG A 47 -7.64 -11.21 -7.68
C ARG A 47 -9.09 -11.02 -8.11
N SER A 48 -10.02 -11.18 -7.18
CA SER A 48 -11.46 -11.01 -7.45
C SER A 48 -11.83 -9.55 -7.73
N ALA A 49 -11.13 -8.60 -7.11
CA ALA A 49 -11.30 -7.17 -7.40
C ALA A 49 -10.77 -6.83 -8.80
N LEU A 50 -9.55 -7.29 -9.15
CA LEU A 50 -8.94 -7.09 -10.46
C LEU A 50 -9.75 -7.73 -11.61
N ALA A 51 -10.46 -8.82 -11.35
CA ALA A 51 -11.36 -9.41 -12.34
C ALA A 51 -12.52 -8.47 -12.76
N LYS A 52 -12.84 -7.46 -11.91
CA LYS A 52 -13.91 -6.49 -12.17
C LYS A 52 -13.40 -5.18 -12.80
N GLY A 53 -12.12 -4.84 -12.59
CA GLY A 53 -11.51 -3.61 -13.10
C GLY A 53 -10.21 -3.28 -12.38
N PRO A 54 -9.62 -2.10 -12.64
CA PRO A 54 -8.42 -1.66 -11.94
C PRO A 54 -8.68 -1.47 -10.44
N VAL A 55 -7.62 -1.56 -9.65
CA VAL A 55 -7.68 -1.38 -8.19
C VAL A 55 -6.74 -0.25 -7.77
N VAL A 56 -7.27 0.68 -6.98
CA VAL A 56 -6.49 1.63 -6.20
C VAL A 56 -6.31 1.02 -4.81
N LEU A 57 -5.10 0.58 -4.53
CA LEU A 57 -4.70 0.01 -3.25
C LEU A 57 -3.83 1.03 -2.53
N TYR A 58 -4.29 1.56 -1.39
CA TYR A 58 -3.46 2.47 -0.61
C TYR A 58 -3.20 1.94 0.80
N PHE A 59 -1.99 2.14 1.27
CA PHE A 59 -1.57 1.85 2.64
C PHE A 59 -1.51 3.15 3.42
N TYR A 60 -1.96 3.12 4.68
CA TYR A 60 -1.94 4.28 5.56
C TYR A 60 -1.55 3.88 6.98
N PRO A 61 -0.80 4.73 7.72
CA PRO A 61 -0.19 4.34 8.99
C PRO A 61 -1.17 3.90 10.06
N LYS A 62 -2.26 4.65 10.27
CA LYS A 62 -3.19 4.36 11.38
C LYS A 62 -4.53 5.06 11.20
N ALA A 63 -5.62 4.30 11.33
CA ALA A 63 -6.99 4.81 11.35
C ALA A 63 -7.18 5.90 12.43
N PHE A 64 -8.08 6.84 12.16
CA PHE A 64 -8.45 7.94 13.04
C PHE A 64 -7.34 8.95 13.37
N THR A 65 -6.17 8.88 12.72
CA THR A 65 -5.20 9.97 12.77
C THR A 65 -5.58 11.06 11.78
N LYS A 66 -5.23 12.32 12.08
CA LYS A 66 -5.64 13.48 11.27
C LYS A 66 -5.36 13.33 9.78
N GLY A 67 -4.14 12.90 9.43
CA GLY A 67 -3.76 12.73 8.02
C GLY A 67 -4.53 11.60 7.33
N CYS A 68 -4.67 10.43 8.01
CA CYS A 68 -5.39 9.30 7.43
C CYS A 68 -6.90 9.54 7.32
N THR A 69 -7.50 10.29 8.25
CA THR A 69 -8.89 10.74 8.16
C THR A 69 -9.09 11.67 6.95
N LEU A 70 -8.21 12.66 6.76
CA LEU A 70 -8.31 13.58 5.62
C LEU A 70 -8.14 12.85 4.28
N GLU A 71 -7.20 11.92 4.20
CA GLU A 71 -7.01 11.07 3.01
C GLU A 71 -8.23 10.19 2.73
N ALA A 72 -8.78 9.52 3.76
CA ALA A 72 -9.98 8.70 3.61
C ALA A 72 -11.19 9.53 3.14
N ASN A 73 -11.36 10.74 3.69
CA ASN A 73 -12.40 11.66 3.24
C ASN A 73 -12.20 12.09 1.78
N ALA A 74 -10.96 12.38 1.34
CA ALA A 74 -10.66 12.72 -0.05
C ALA A 74 -10.97 11.56 -1.00
N PHE A 75 -10.60 10.32 -0.64
CA PHE A 75 -11.00 9.13 -1.41
C PHE A 75 -12.53 8.97 -1.46
N ALA A 76 -13.23 9.16 -0.34
CA ALA A 76 -14.69 9.07 -0.30
C ALA A 76 -15.37 10.10 -1.23
N GLU A 77 -14.85 11.32 -1.28
CA GLU A 77 -15.33 12.37 -2.19
C GLU A 77 -15.08 12.02 -3.66
N ALA A 78 -13.93 11.40 -3.98
CA ALA A 78 -13.57 11.00 -5.33
C ALA A 78 -14.22 9.68 -5.79
N MET A 79 -14.91 8.95 -4.91
CA MET A 79 -15.50 7.63 -5.26
C MET A 79 -16.43 7.63 -6.47
N PRO A 80 -17.24 8.67 -6.75
CA PRO A 80 -18.03 8.71 -7.99
C PRO A 80 -17.17 8.61 -9.25
N GLU A 81 -15.98 9.25 -9.28
CA GLU A 81 -15.05 9.22 -10.40
C GLU A 81 -14.39 7.85 -10.53
N PHE A 82 -13.93 7.26 -9.42
CA PHE A 82 -13.38 5.90 -9.42
C PHE A 82 -14.41 4.87 -9.91
N LYS A 83 -15.66 4.97 -9.47
CA LYS A 83 -16.74 4.09 -9.93
C LYS A 83 -17.04 4.27 -11.42
N ALA A 84 -17.02 5.48 -11.94
CA ALA A 84 -17.20 5.75 -13.36
C ALA A 84 -16.10 5.11 -14.23
N LEU A 85 -14.88 4.98 -13.68
CA LEU A 85 -13.75 4.28 -14.30
C LEU A 85 -13.75 2.76 -14.06
N GLY A 86 -14.75 2.22 -13.36
CA GLY A 86 -14.81 0.82 -12.97
C GLY A 86 -13.74 0.41 -11.95
N ALA A 87 -13.13 1.37 -11.28
CA ALA A 87 -12.06 1.11 -10.31
C ALA A 87 -12.60 0.76 -8.92
N THR A 88 -11.93 -0.19 -8.27
CA THR A 88 -12.14 -0.49 -6.84
C THR A 88 -11.10 0.25 -6.02
N VAL A 89 -11.52 0.94 -4.97
CA VAL A 89 -10.62 1.55 -3.97
C VAL A 89 -10.62 0.68 -2.72
N VAL A 90 -9.44 0.40 -2.17
CA VAL A 90 -9.26 -0.28 -0.88
C VAL A 90 -8.07 0.30 -0.13
N GLY A 91 -8.28 0.66 1.13
CA GLY A 91 -7.22 1.11 2.03
C GLY A 91 -6.79 -0.01 2.98
N LEU A 92 -5.50 -0.12 3.29
CA LEU A 92 -4.98 -1.11 4.22
C LEU A 92 -4.13 -0.45 5.32
N SER A 93 -4.34 -0.88 6.56
CA SER A 93 -3.50 -0.52 7.72
C SER A 93 -3.31 -1.70 8.67
N ASN A 94 -2.43 -1.57 9.65
CA ASN A 94 -2.24 -2.60 10.67
C ASN A 94 -3.30 -2.56 11.80
N ASP A 95 -4.32 -1.71 11.69
CA ASP A 95 -5.40 -1.67 12.67
C ASP A 95 -6.22 -2.98 12.66
N ASP A 96 -6.84 -3.29 13.80
CA ASP A 96 -7.73 -4.44 13.92
C ASP A 96 -9.06 -4.23 13.18
N ILE A 97 -9.76 -5.32 12.90
CA ILE A 97 -11.00 -5.29 12.10
C ILE A 97 -12.12 -4.47 12.76
N GLU A 98 -12.21 -4.45 14.08
CA GLU A 98 -13.24 -3.67 14.78
C GLU A 98 -12.98 -2.15 14.62
N THR A 99 -11.72 -1.74 14.68
CA THR A 99 -11.32 -0.37 14.38
C THR A 99 -11.65 -0.02 12.93
N LEU A 100 -11.35 -0.92 11.98
CA LEU A 100 -11.59 -0.70 10.55
C LEU A 100 -13.08 -0.69 10.19
N LYS A 101 -13.92 -1.45 10.87
CA LYS A 101 -15.39 -1.37 10.72
C LYS A 101 -15.90 0.03 11.04
N ARG A 102 -15.45 0.62 12.14
CA ARG A 102 -15.81 1.99 12.51
C ARG A 102 -15.24 3.00 11.52
N PHE A 103 -13.97 2.86 11.16
CA PHE A 103 -13.30 3.75 10.21
C PHE A 103 -13.98 3.75 8.84
N SER A 104 -14.46 2.59 8.38
CA SER A 104 -15.17 2.45 7.10
C SER A 104 -16.48 3.25 7.05
N THR A 105 -17.13 3.43 8.18
CA THR A 105 -18.38 4.20 8.32
C THR A 105 -18.10 5.67 8.58
N GLU A 106 -17.30 5.95 9.60
CA GLU A 106 -17.12 7.30 10.13
C GLU A 106 -16.31 8.18 9.15
N GLU A 107 -15.21 7.64 8.61
CA GLU A 107 -14.25 8.42 7.82
C GLU A 107 -14.26 8.07 6.33
N CYS A 108 -14.46 6.79 5.98
CA CYS A 108 -14.63 6.37 4.58
C CYS A 108 -16.07 6.60 4.08
N ARG A 109 -16.99 7.05 4.95
CA ARG A 109 -18.38 7.41 4.63
C ARG A 109 -19.11 6.32 3.85
N ASP A 110 -18.91 5.05 4.22
CA ASP A 110 -19.47 3.88 3.57
C ASP A 110 -19.13 3.75 2.06
N ALA A 111 -18.20 4.55 1.55
CA ALA A 111 -17.97 4.70 0.12
C ALA A 111 -17.03 3.65 -0.48
N PHE A 112 -16.06 3.18 0.30
CA PHE A 112 -15.04 2.18 -0.09
C PHE A 112 -14.57 1.34 1.09
N ALA A 113 -13.89 0.23 0.80
CA ALA A 113 -13.44 -0.73 1.80
C ALA A 113 -12.11 -0.32 2.45
N VAL A 114 -11.95 -0.70 3.72
CA VAL A 114 -10.66 -0.72 4.41
C VAL A 114 -10.40 -2.11 4.99
N GLY A 115 -9.15 -2.55 5.01
CA GLY A 115 -8.78 -3.91 5.40
C GLY A 115 -7.50 -4.00 6.21
N VAL A 116 -7.27 -5.17 6.80
CA VAL A 116 -6.13 -5.43 7.65
C VAL A 116 -4.88 -5.67 6.81
N ALA A 117 -3.85 -4.84 6.96
CA ALA A 117 -2.52 -5.09 6.43
C ALA A 117 -1.80 -6.08 7.34
N SER A 118 -1.93 -7.38 7.08
CA SER A 118 -1.15 -8.37 7.81
C SER A 118 0.35 -8.14 7.59
N ARG A 119 1.19 -8.61 8.53
CA ARG A 119 2.65 -8.50 8.39
C ARG A 119 3.16 -9.00 7.04
N ARG A 120 2.62 -10.12 6.55
CA ARG A 120 2.96 -10.67 5.24
C ARG A 120 2.63 -9.72 4.10
N ILE A 121 1.48 -9.04 4.14
CA ILE A 121 1.10 -8.04 3.12
C ILE A 121 2.07 -6.86 3.17
N VAL A 122 2.37 -6.34 4.37
CA VAL A 122 3.32 -5.23 4.57
C VAL A 122 4.70 -5.56 4.00
N GLU A 123 5.23 -6.75 4.32
CA GLU A 123 6.52 -7.23 3.83
C GLU A 123 6.52 -7.44 2.30
N THR A 124 5.44 -8.01 1.75
CA THR A 124 5.35 -8.34 0.32
C THR A 124 5.22 -7.09 -0.56
N TYR A 125 4.58 -6.03 -0.05
CA TYR A 125 4.45 -4.74 -0.74
C TYR A 125 5.56 -3.75 -0.37
N ASP A 126 6.47 -4.14 0.53
CA ASP A 126 7.57 -3.32 1.06
C ASP A 126 7.12 -1.96 1.60
N VAL A 127 6.01 -1.95 2.35
CA VAL A 127 5.35 -0.75 2.87
C VAL A 127 5.46 -0.61 4.38
N ALA A 128 6.48 -1.21 5.01
CA ALA A 128 6.74 -0.99 6.43
C ALA A 128 7.22 0.46 6.67
N LEU A 129 6.62 1.14 7.65
CA LEU A 129 7.10 2.45 8.06
C LEU A 129 8.32 2.28 8.96
N VAL A 130 9.50 2.58 8.40
CA VAL A 130 10.77 2.54 9.10
C VAL A 130 11.17 3.95 9.53
N ARG A 131 11.50 4.14 10.81
CA ARG A 131 12.06 5.38 11.36
C ARG A 131 13.35 5.09 12.12
N ASN A 132 14.40 5.83 11.82
CA ASN A 132 15.73 5.64 12.43
C ASN A 132 16.22 4.18 12.33
N GLY A 133 15.95 3.49 11.21
CA GLY A 133 16.32 2.09 10.99
C GLY A 133 15.49 1.06 11.75
N GLN A 134 14.41 1.46 12.41
CA GLN A 134 13.50 0.58 13.14
C GLN A 134 12.12 0.54 12.51
N ASP A 135 11.58 -0.67 12.33
CA ASP A 135 10.17 -0.87 11.96
C ASP A 135 9.27 -0.35 13.09
N THR A 136 8.37 0.56 12.75
CA THR A 136 7.44 1.16 13.70
C THR A 136 6.21 0.32 13.99
N GLY A 137 6.02 -0.78 13.25
CA GLY A 137 4.80 -1.60 13.27
C GLY A 137 3.63 -0.99 12.51
N PHE A 138 3.82 0.17 11.85
CA PHE A 138 2.82 0.80 10.98
C PHE A 138 3.20 0.63 9.51
N THR A 139 2.24 0.84 8.61
CA THR A 139 2.51 0.98 7.19
C THR A 139 2.99 2.39 6.85
N SER A 140 3.81 2.51 5.82
CA SER A 140 4.04 3.80 5.14
C SER A 140 2.74 4.31 4.53
N ARG A 141 2.75 5.55 4.04
CA ARG A 141 1.66 6.07 3.21
C ARG A 141 2.05 5.87 1.75
N THR A 142 1.53 4.81 1.15
CA THR A 142 1.89 4.40 -0.21
C THR A 142 0.64 3.98 -0.96
N SER A 143 0.42 4.56 -2.13
CA SER A 143 -0.71 4.25 -3.01
C SER A 143 -0.22 3.59 -4.29
N TYR A 144 -0.91 2.54 -4.71
CA TYR A 144 -0.70 1.82 -5.95
C TYR A 144 -1.95 1.90 -6.81
N VAL A 145 -1.79 2.20 -8.09
CA VAL A 145 -2.82 1.91 -9.09
C VAL A 145 -2.42 0.63 -9.81
N ILE A 146 -3.29 -0.37 -9.72
CA ILE A 146 -3.07 -1.71 -10.27
C ILE A 146 -4.04 -1.89 -11.44
N ALA A 147 -3.52 -2.06 -12.63
CA ALA A 147 -4.31 -2.37 -13.81
C ALA A 147 -5.02 -3.73 -13.65
N GLN A 148 -6.07 -3.96 -14.41
CA GLN A 148 -6.81 -5.23 -14.41
C GLN A 148 -5.92 -6.45 -14.73
N SER A 149 -4.81 -6.24 -15.45
CA SER A 149 -3.77 -7.26 -15.71
C SER A 149 -2.98 -7.68 -14.47
N GLY A 150 -3.10 -6.93 -13.37
CA GLY A 150 -2.30 -7.08 -12.17
C GLY A 150 -1.00 -6.26 -12.17
N GLU A 151 -0.69 -5.54 -13.23
CA GLU A 151 0.48 -4.67 -13.32
C GLU A 151 0.27 -3.39 -12.51
N ILE A 152 1.27 -3.00 -11.73
CA ILE A 152 1.32 -1.71 -11.04
C ILE A 152 1.64 -0.63 -12.07
N VAL A 153 0.70 0.26 -12.34
CA VAL A 153 0.86 1.32 -13.34
C VAL A 153 1.18 2.67 -12.73
N MET A 154 0.98 2.83 -11.41
CA MET A 154 1.36 4.02 -10.67
C MET A 154 1.71 3.65 -9.22
N VAL A 155 2.72 4.32 -8.69
CA VAL A 155 3.11 4.27 -7.28
C VAL A 155 3.29 5.71 -6.80
N HIS A 156 2.72 6.02 -5.65
CA HIS A 156 2.94 7.28 -4.95
C HIS A 156 3.18 6.99 -3.48
N SER A 157 4.27 7.51 -2.92
CA SER A 157 4.63 7.30 -1.51
C SER A 157 5.07 8.61 -0.90
N ASP A 158 4.24 9.15 -0.01
CA ASP A 158 4.54 10.32 0.82
C ASP A 158 3.81 10.22 2.15
N LEU A 159 4.46 10.59 3.24
CA LEU A 159 3.80 10.70 4.54
C LEU A 159 2.96 11.97 4.67
N ASP A 160 3.20 12.98 3.84
CA ASP A 160 2.35 14.17 3.77
C ASP A 160 1.12 13.90 2.90
N TYR A 161 -0.03 13.85 3.54
CA TYR A 161 -1.32 13.58 2.89
C TYR A 161 -1.83 14.72 1.99
N ARG A 162 -1.08 15.81 1.88
CA ARG A 162 -1.45 17.02 1.11
C ARG A 162 -0.89 17.04 -0.30
N ASP A 163 -0.02 16.09 -0.64
CA ASP A 163 0.63 15.99 -1.95
C ASP A 163 -0.08 14.97 -2.85
#